data_c9fe3dd1776bd2af35132e927627ea16
#
_entry.id   c9fe3dd1776bd2af35132e927627ea16
#
_cell.length_a   1.000
_cell.length_b   1.000
_cell.length_c   1.000
_cell.angle_alpha   90.00
_cell.angle_beta   90.00
_cell.angle_gamma   90.00
#
_symmetry.space_group_name_H-M   'P 1'
#
loop_
_entity.id
_entity.type
_entity.pdbx_description
1 polymer ?
#
loop_
_entity_poly.entity_id
_entity_poly.type
_entity_poly.pdbx_seq_one_letter_code
_entity_poly.pdbx_strand_id
1 'polypeptide(L)'
;QKFEKEQTEDPFILEYMNWLGHHEFGLGQLPFNLSGAAPQQTDRGQLSYWLERWIDYYSYAKTLSNIQFVAYEDFVAQPKNVLEGISTVTGITLKTEGVALFPKAPVDVPEHDAGLAARALEIYREVVPASPA
;
A
#
# COMPACT_ATOMS: atom_id res chain seq x y z
N GLN A 1 10.04 -8.31 -11.03
CA GLN A 1 10.78 -9.41 -11.69
C GLN A 1 10.07 -9.93 -12.95
N LYS A 2 8.86 -10.56 -12.87
CA LYS A 2 8.16 -11.01 -14.09
C LYS A 2 7.85 -9.83 -15.02
N PHE A 3 7.29 -8.78 -14.47
CA PHE A 3 6.90 -7.58 -15.19
C PHE A 3 8.10 -6.80 -15.78
N GLU A 4 9.19 -6.69 -15.05
CA GLU A 4 10.45 -6.09 -15.56
C GLU A 4 11.04 -6.90 -16.70
N LYS A 5 10.91 -8.23 -16.65
CA LYS A 5 11.28 -9.11 -17.77
C LYS A 5 10.44 -8.82 -19.00
N GLU A 6 9.11 -8.72 -18.84
CA GLU A 6 8.20 -8.38 -19.93
C GLU A 6 8.53 -7.02 -20.55
N GLN A 7 8.82 -6.01 -19.74
CA GLN A 7 9.26 -4.68 -20.21
C GLN A 7 10.62 -4.71 -20.92
N THR A 8 11.48 -5.66 -20.58
CA THR A 8 12.78 -5.84 -21.26
C THR A 8 12.62 -6.57 -22.59
N GLU A 9 11.73 -7.54 -22.64
CA GLU A 9 11.45 -8.34 -23.85
C GLU A 9 10.60 -7.56 -24.87
N ASP A 10 9.70 -6.68 -24.41
CA ASP A 10 8.89 -5.79 -25.24
C ASP A 10 9.01 -4.33 -24.75
N PRO A 11 9.90 -3.53 -25.36
CA PRO A 11 10.07 -2.12 -25.00
C PRO A 11 8.81 -1.27 -25.10
N PHE A 12 7.82 -1.67 -25.91
CA PHE A 12 6.55 -0.96 -26.01
C PHE A 12 5.79 -0.96 -24.69
N ILE A 13 5.89 -2.03 -23.90
CA ILE A 13 5.23 -2.08 -22.57
C ILE A 13 5.79 -0.99 -21.66
N LEU A 14 7.09 -0.79 -21.64
CA LEU A 14 7.74 0.27 -20.83
C LEU A 14 7.33 1.66 -21.35
N GLU A 15 7.40 1.88 -22.65
CA GLU A 15 7.04 3.15 -23.28
C GLU A 15 5.58 3.49 -23.02
N TYR A 16 4.67 2.54 -23.17
CA TYR A 16 3.24 2.73 -22.93
C TYR A 16 2.94 3.07 -21.46
N MET A 17 3.60 2.41 -20.50
CA MET A 17 3.45 2.72 -19.09
C MET A 17 3.98 4.12 -18.74
N ASN A 18 5.14 4.48 -19.26
CA ASN A 18 5.70 5.82 -19.09
C ASN A 18 4.77 6.91 -19.68
N TRP A 19 4.17 6.64 -20.83
CA TRP A 19 3.20 7.53 -21.47
C TRP A 19 1.92 7.71 -20.62
N LEU A 20 1.45 6.65 -19.97
CA LEU A 20 0.33 6.71 -19.03
C LEU A 20 0.68 7.30 -17.66
N GLY A 21 1.96 7.56 -17.39
CA GLY A 21 2.44 8.02 -16.09
C GLY A 21 2.42 6.93 -14.99
N HIS A 22 2.44 5.66 -15.39
CA HIS A 22 2.50 4.53 -14.46
C HIS A 22 3.94 4.25 -14.03
N HIS A 23 4.32 4.80 -12.91
CA HIS A 23 5.67 4.71 -12.33
C HIS A 23 5.72 3.98 -10.98
N GLU A 24 4.68 3.25 -10.62
CA GLU A 24 4.56 2.59 -9.32
C GLU A 24 5.50 1.39 -9.21
N PHE A 25 5.80 0.73 -10.32
CA PHE A 25 6.64 -0.47 -10.39
C PHE A 25 7.26 -0.65 -11.78
N GLY A 26 8.15 -1.66 -11.92
CA GLY A 26 8.83 -1.97 -13.16
C GLY A 26 10.09 -1.14 -13.41
N LEU A 27 10.62 -1.19 -14.64
CA LEU A 27 11.89 -0.53 -15.01
C LEU A 27 11.81 1.00 -14.91
N GLY A 28 10.63 1.57 -15.20
CA GLY A 28 10.35 3.00 -15.11
C GLY A 28 9.90 3.48 -13.73
N GLN A 29 10.11 2.70 -12.67
CA GLN A 29 9.64 3.05 -11.33
C GLN A 29 10.26 4.35 -10.82
N LEU A 30 9.39 5.25 -10.37
CA LEU A 30 9.73 6.49 -9.68
C LEU A 30 9.09 6.45 -8.28
N PRO A 31 9.81 5.97 -7.26
CA PRO A 31 9.26 5.84 -5.92
C PRO A 31 9.02 7.22 -5.29
N PHE A 32 7.99 7.33 -4.50
CA PHE A 32 7.83 8.48 -3.61
C PHE A 32 9.03 8.59 -2.68
N ASN A 33 9.45 9.81 -2.43
CA ASN A 33 10.47 10.16 -1.44
C ASN A 33 10.01 11.42 -0.70
N LEU A 34 9.04 11.23 0.20
CA LEU A 34 8.36 12.32 0.87
C LEU A 34 9.18 12.91 2.02
N SER A 35 10.04 12.11 2.63
CA SER A 35 10.99 12.56 3.66
C SER A 35 12.17 13.34 3.10
N GLY A 36 12.47 13.21 1.80
CA GLY A 36 13.68 13.72 1.17
C GLY A 36 14.97 12.96 1.54
N ALA A 37 14.87 11.92 2.37
CA ALA A 37 16.02 11.11 2.76
C ALA A 37 16.43 10.17 1.62
N ALA A 38 17.75 9.97 1.44
CA ALA A 38 18.23 8.98 0.48
C ALA A 38 17.79 7.57 0.92
N PRO A 39 17.21 6.76 0.01
CA PRO A 39 16.81 5.41 0.35
C PRO A 39 18.03 4.55 0.69
N GLN A 40 17.95 3.77 1.74
CA GLN A 40 18.99 2.82 2.13
C GLN A 40 18.83 1.49 1.42
N GLN A 41 17.59 1.09 1.17
CA GLN A 41 17.26 -0.13 0.45
C GLN A 41 17.07 0.19 -1.03
N THR A 42 17.83 -0.47 -1.90
CA THR A 42 17.82 -0.22 -3.35
C THR A 42 17.34 -1.41 -4.17
N ASP A 43 17.37 -2.62 -3.60
CA ASP A 43 16.92 -3.84 -4.27
C ASP A 43 15.40 -3.98 -4.20
N ARG A 44 14.73 -3.67 -5.30
CA ARG A 44 13.28 -3.78 -5.46
C ARG A 44 12.75 -5.21 -5.38
N GLY A 45 13.62 -6.21 -5.46
CA GLY A 45 13.27 -7.62 -5.27
C GLY A 45 13.07 -7.99 -3.79
N GLN A 46 13.52 -7.15 -2.87
CA GLN A 46 13.49 -7.40 -1.44
C GLN A 46 12.30 -6.70 -0.77
N LEU A 47 11.67 -7.39 0.19
CA LEU A 47 10.57 -6.80 0.97
C LEU A 47 11.05 -5.56 1.76
N SER A 48 12.30 -5.54 2.21
CA SER A 48 12.90 -4.41 2.93
C SER A 48 12.83 -3.10 2.14
N TYR A 49 13.03 -3.14 0.81
CA TYR A 49 12.85 -1.97 -0.05
C TYR A 49 11.42 -1.42 0.04
N TRP A 50 10.42 -2.30 -0.04
CA TRP A 50 9.01 -1.88 -0.01
C TRP A 50 8.57 -1.43 1.38
N LEU A 51 9.10 -2.03 2.45
CA LEU A 51 8.88 -1.56 3.82
C LEU A 51 9.42 -0.15 4.02
N GLU A 52 10.61 0.16 3.50
CA GLU A 52 11.17 1.51 3.58
C GLU A 52 10.31 2.54 2.83
N ARG A 53 9.82 2.21 1.63
CA ARG A 53 8.90 3.07 0.86
C ARG A 53 7.57 3.24 1.57
N TRP A 54 7.05 2.18 2.15
CA TRP A 54 5.83 2.21 2.94
C TRP A 54 5.97 3.11 4.18
N ILE A 55 7.08 2.98 4.90
CA ILE A 55 7.40 3.83 6.07
C ILE A 55 7.48 5.31 5.66
N ASP A 56 8.19 5.64 4.58
CA ASP A 56 8.30 7.01 4.08
C ASP A 56 6.92 7.60 3.78
N TYR A 57 6.11 6.88 3.01
CA TYR A 57 4.77 7.33 2.63
C TYR A 57 3.85 7.53 3.83
N TYR A 58 3.72 6.53 4.71
CA TYR A 58 2.78 6.62 5.82
C TYR A 58 3.27 7.51 6.97
N SER A 59 4.58 7.69 7.12
CA SER A 59 5.11 8.72 8.04
C SER A 59 4.69 10.12 7.63
N TYR A 60 4.60 10.38 6.33
CA TYR A 60 4.06 11.63 5.82
C TYR A 60 2.53 11.66 5.90
N ALA A 61 1.85 10.63 5.42
CA ALA A 61 0.40 10.58 5.33
C ALA A 61 -0.28 10.79 6.69
N LYS A 62 0.30 10.25 7.78
CA LYS A 62 -0.24 10.45 9.14
C LYS A 62 -0.18 11.91 9.64
N THR A 63 0.59 12.79 9.00
CA THR A 63 0.64 14.22 9.34
C THR A 63 -0.49 15.02 8.71
N LEU A 64 -1.22 14.44 7.78
CA LEU A 64 -2.32 15.09 7.06
C LEU A 64 -3.62 15.00 7.88
N SER A 65 -4.28 16.14 8.07
CA SER A 65 -5.46 16.25 8.95
C SER A 65 -6.78 15.78 8.31
N ASN A 66 -6.82 15.65 6.99
CA ASN A 66 -8.07 15.38 6.25
C ASN A 66 -8.07 13.99 5.60
N ILE A 67 -7.38 13.04 6.21
CA ILE A 67 -7.30 11.65 5.74
C ILE A 67 -7.95 10.72 6.75
N GLN A 68 -8.80 9.83 6.26
CA GLN A 68 -9.31 8.69 7.00
C GLN A 68 -8.62 7.43 6.47
N PHE A 69 -7.91 6.74 7.35
CA PHE A 69 -7.32 5.44 7.01
C PHE A 69 -8.34 4.32 7.17
N VAL A 70 -8.29 3.39 6.25
CA VAL A 70 -9.07 2.16 6.28
C VAL A 70 -8.10 0.98 6.18
N ALA A 71 -8.10 0.11 7.17
CA ALA A 71 -7.30 -1.11 7.12
C ALA A 71 -7.91 -2.09 6.11
N TYR A 72 -7.07 -2.63 5.24
CA TYR A 72 -7.50 -3.66 4.30
C TYR A 72 -8.02 -4.91 5.03
N GLU A 73 -7.39 -5.27 6.14
CA GLU A 73 -7.76 -6.40 6.98
C GLU A 73 -9.17 -6.25 7.55
N ASP A 74 -9.53 -5.05 8.02
CA ASP A 74 -10.87 -4.74 8.51
C ASP A 74 -11.89 -4.77 7.37
N PHE A 75 -11.52 -4.23 6.21
CA PHE A 75 -12.37 -4.26 5.03
C PHE A 75 -12.67 -5.69 4.57
N VAL A 76 -11.67 -6.58 4.59
CA VAL A 76 -11.85 -8.00 4.23
C VAL A 76 -12.67 -8.75 5.29
N ALA A 77 -12.44 -8.47 6.57
CA ALA A 77 -13.13 -9.14 7.67
C ALA A 77 -14.59 -8.67 7.84
N GLN A 78 -14.84 -7.37 7.68
CA GLN A 78 -16.11 -6.73 7.97
C GLN A 78 -16.47 -5.66 6.92
N PRO A 79 -16.58 -6.01 5.62
CA PRO A 79 -16.72 -5.05 4.53
C PRO A 79 -17.95 -4.14 4.70
N LYS A 80 -19.05 -4.68 5.22
CA LYS A 80 -20.28 -3.90 5.45
C LYS A 80 -20.05 -2.78 6.46
N ASN A 81 -19.45 -3.09 7.60
CA ASN A 81 -19.19 -2.12 8.66
C ASN A 81 -18.24 -1.01 8.18
N VAL A 82 -17.21 -1.38 7.41
CA VAL A 82 -16.26 -0.43 6.85
C VAL A 82 -16.94 0.49 5.83
N LEU A 83 -17.78 -0.04 4.94
CA LEU A 83 -18.53 0.75 3.96
C LEU A 83 -19.54 1.70 4.64
N GLU A 84 -20.21 1.26 5.70
CA GLU A 84 -21.09 2.11 6.51
C GLU A 84 -20.29 3.24 7.19
N GLY A 85 -19.10 2.96 7.71
CA GLY A 85 -18.16 3.95 8.24
C GLY A 85 -17.75 4.99 7.18
N ILE A 86 -17.36 4.53 6.00
CA ILE A 86 -17.01 5.40 4.86
C ILE A 86 -18.22 6.27 4.47
N SER A 87 -19.42 5.68 4.38
CA SER A 87 -20.66 6.42 4.09
C SER A 87 -20.90 7.54 5.12
N THR A 88 -20.68 7.24 6.39
CA THR A 88 -20.87 8.22 7.48
C THR A 88 -19.88 9.38 7.38
N VAL A 89 -18.61 9.11 7.11
CA VAL A 89 -17.55 10.13 7.03
C VAL A 89 -17.69 10.98 5.77
N THR A 90 -18.05 10.37 4.64
CA THR A 90 -18.13 11.08 3.35
C THR A 90 -19.49 11.71 3.07
N GLY A 91 -20.53 11.30 3.78
CA GLY A 91 -21.93 11.65 3.47
C GLY A 91 -22.47 10.98 2.20
N ILE A 92 -21.73 10.04 1.61
CA ILE A 92 -22.13 9.30 0.40
C ILE A 92 -22.79 7.99 0.81
N THR A 93 -24.03 7.76 0.38
CA THR A 93 -24.70 6.48 0.61
C THR A 93 -24.09 5.40 -0.27
N LEU A 94 -23.41 4.42 0.33
CA LEU A 94 -22.85 3.27 -0.35
C LEU A 94 -23.82 2.08 -0.25
N LYS A 95 -23.92 1.32 -1.33
CA LYS A 95 -24.66 0.04 -1.31
C LYS A 95 -23.81 -1.02 -0.62
N THR A 96 -24.32 -1.57 0.46
CA THR A 96 -23.64 -2.62 1.24
C THR A 96 -24.23 -4.01 0.99
N GLU A 97 -25.32 -4.09 0.21
CA GLU A 97 -25.95 -5.35 -0.15
C GLU A 97 -25.14 -6.07 -1.24
N GLY A 98 -24.99 -7.38 -1.07
CA GLY A 98 -24.31 -8.23 -2.05
C GLY A 98 -22.78 -8.12 -2.03
N VAL A 99 -22.18 -7.44 -1.05
CA VAL A 99 -20.72 -7.41 -0.88
C VAL A 99 -20.23 -8.78 -0.45
N ALA A 100 -19.45 -9.42 -1.33
CA ALA A 100 -18.87 -10.72 -1.05
C ALA A 100 -17.65 -10.58 -0.13
N LEU A 101 -17.49 -11.54 0.77
CA LEU A 101 -16.26 -11.69 1.55
C LEU A 101 -15.15 -12.24 0.65
N PHE A 102 -14.00 -11.61 0.67
CA PHE A 102 -12.82 -12.13 -0.01
C PHE A 102 -12.06 -13.06 0.95
N PRO A 103 -11.83 -14.33 0.58
CA PRO A 103 -11.05 -15.21 1.43
C PRO A 103 -9.62 -14.68 1.54
N LYS A 104 -9.11 -14.59 2.76
CA LYS A 104 -7.72 -14.24 3.00
C LYS A 104 -6.84 -15.40 2.54
N ALA A 105 -6.08 -15.20 1.47
CA ALA A 105 -5.08 -16.17 1.05
C ALA A 105 -3.89 -16.14 2.03
N PRO A 106 -3.30 -17.30 2.38
CA PRO A 106 -2.05 -17.32 3.12
C PRO A 106 -0.96 -16.66 2.26
N VAL A 107 -0.15 -15.81 2.88
CA VAL A 107 0.97 -15.14 2.23
C VAL A 107 2.26 -15.59 2.89
N ASP A 108 3.16 -16.19 2.11
CA ASP A 108 4.52 -16.41 2.55
C ASP A 108 5.24 -15.07 2.62
N VAL A 109 5.69 -14.72 3.82
CA VAL A 109 6.43 -13.47 4.03
C VAL A 109 7.90 -13.73 3.71
N PRO A 110 8.47 -13.09 2.69
CA PRO A 110 9.87 -13.28 2.35
C PRO A 110 10.80 -12.71 3.43
N GLU A 111 12.08 -13.09 3.36
CA GLU A 111 13.12 -12.52 4.22
C GLU A 111 13.14 -10.99 4.12
N HIS A 112 13.28 -10.33 5.25
CA HIS A 112 13.24 -8.88 5.35
C HIS A 112 13.99 -8.37 6.58
N ASP A 113 14.28 -7.07 6.60
CA ASP A 113 14.87 -6.39 7.75
C ASP A 113 13.84 -6.29 8.90
N ALA A 114 14.18 -6.90 10.04
CA ALA A 114 13.31 -6.92 11.20
C ALA A 114 13.10 -5.53 11.83
N GLY A 115 14.10 -4.63 11.72
CA GLY A 115 13.98 -3.24 12.21
C GLY A 115 13.00 -2.44 11.38
N LEU A 116 13.06 -2.56 10.06
CA LEU A 116 12.08 -1.94 9.15
C LEU A 116 10.67 -2.51 9.37
N ALA A 117 10.54 -3.82 9.56
CA ALA A 117 9.24 -4.44 9.85
C ALA A 117 8.64 -3.93 11.17
N ALA A 118 9.45 -3.85 12.23
CA ALA A 118 9.02 -3.30 13.52
C ALA A 118 8.57 -1.83 13.39
N ARG A 119 9.34 -1.01 12.66
CA ARG A 119 9.00 0.39 12.42
C ARG A 119 7.72 0.56 11.59
N ALA A 120 7.56 -0.24 10.55
CA ALA A 120 6.33 -0.24 9.76
C ALA A 120 5.11 -0.60 10.61
N LEU A 121 5.22 -1.61 11.47
CA LEU A 121 4.15 -2.02 12.37
C LEU A 121 3.79 -0.94 13.40
N GLU A 122 4.77 -0.20 13.90
CA GLU A 122 4.54 0.96 14.78
C GLU A 122 3.70 2.02 14.08
N ILE A 123 4.10 2.43 12.88
CA ILE A 123 3.36 3.42 12.06
C ILE A 123 1.96 2.90 11.72
N TYR A 124 1.83 1.62 11.34
CA TYR A 124 0.54 1.01 11.06
C TYR A 124 -0.43 1.17 12.25
N ARG A 125 0.03 0.91 13.47
CA ARG A 125 -0.78 1.06 14.69
C ARG A 125 -1.16 2.52 15.01
N GLU A 126 -0.36 3.47 14.56
CA GLU A 126 -0.67 4.90 14.70
C GLU A 126 -1.73 5.37 13.70
N VAL A 127 -1.73 4.85 12.47
CA VAL A 127 -2.65 5.27 11.41
C VAL A 127 -3.95 4.48 11.39
N VAL A 128 -3.94 3.26 11.88
CA VAL A 128 -5.12 2.39 12.01
C VAL A 128 -5.39 2.19 13.51
N PRO A 129 -6.21 3.03 14.13
CA PRO A 129 -6.60 2.82 15.51
C PRO A 129 -7.31 1.46 15.65
N ALA A 130 -7.02 0.75 16.75
CA ALA A 130 -7.68 -0.52 17.02
C ALA A 130 -9.19 -0.37 16.89
N SER A 131 -9.81 -1.20 16.05
CA SER A 131 -11.27 -1.22 15.94
C SER A 131 -11.85 -1.38 17.33
N PRO A 132 -12.86 -0.57 17.73
CA PRO A 132 -13.52 -0.78 18.99
C PRO A 132 -14.13 -2.18 18.99
N ALA A 133 -13.82 -2.94 20.05
CA ALA A 133 -14.30 -4.31 20.25
C ALA A 133 -15.83 -4.36 20.35
#